data_5f43c97e631413ad47c10d29e8d70cdc
#
_entry.id   5f43c97e631413ad47c10d29e8d70cdc
#
_cell.length_a   1.000
_cell.length_b   1.000
_cell.length_c   1.000
_cell.angle_alpha   90.00
_cell.angle_beta   90.00
_cell.angle_gamma   90.00
#
_symmetry.space_group_name_H-M   'P 1'
#
loop_
_entity.id
_entity.type
_entity.pdbx_description
1 polymer ?
#
loop_
_entity_poly.entity_id
_entity_poly.type
_entity_poly.pdbx_seq_one_letter_code
_entity_poly.pdbx_strand_id
1 'polypeptide(L)'
;MVLSKTTYYADFVLYPPAILGLAAAGLVGADWRAAGVWLGAALAGFVFWTFLEYLLHRVALHYMPYFSPMHTVHHAAPLSYVGTPTWVSFCVWTTFIFAPAWRLGGLVIATGLTGGIMLGYFWYGLVHHLIHHRRNTPSGAYFNGLRTWHMRHHYWPKQGNFGVTTSLWDHVFGTVIRPTHAKPG
;
A
#
# COMPACT_ATOMS: atom_id res chain seq x y z
N MET A 1 13.99 6.10 -1.86
CA MET A 1 15.04 6.80 -1.10
C MET A 1 15.25 6.10 0.24
N VAL A 2 16.49 6.04 0.72
CA VAL A 2 16.73 5.73 2.14
C VAL A 2 16.36 6.99 2.93
N LEU A 3 15.41 6.86 3.83
CA LEU A 3 14.86 7.96 4.61
C LEU A 3 15.55 8.05 5.98
N SER A 4 15.49 9.21 6.60
CA SER A 4 15.77 9.32 8.04
C SER A 4 14.68 8.57 8.82
N LYS A 5 14.98 8.15 10.05
CA LYS A 5 14.01 7.51 10.92
C LYS A 5 12.75 8.38 11.10
N THR A 6 12.92 9.68 11.32
CA THR A 6 11.82 10.63 11.48
C THR A 6 10.93 10.69 10.24
N THR A 7 11.54 10.80 9.05
CA THR A 7 10.79 10.86 7.79
C THR A 7 10.05 9.55 7.50
N TYR A 8 10.65 8.41 7.82
CA TYR A 8 10.01 7.11 7.66
C TYR A 8 8.78 6.94 8.56
N TYR A 9 8.89 7.34 9.85
CA TYR A 9 7.76 7.23 10.78
C TYR A 9 6.71 8.34 10.62
N ALA A 10 6.97 9.37 9.82
CA ALA A 10 6.01 10.45 9.55
C ALA A 10 4.70 9.92 8.95
N ASP A 11 4.75 8.91 8.08
CA ASP A 11 3.56 8.28 7.51
C ASP A 11 2.65 7.70 8.59
N PHE A 12 3.21 7.04 9.62
CA PHE A 12 2.42 6.44 10.69
C PHE A 12 1.78 7.46 11.63
N VAL A 13 2.30 8.69 11.65
CA VAL A 13 1.77 9.79 12.48
C VAL A 13 0.80 10.67 11.70
N LEU A 14 1.08 10.95 10.42
CA LEU A 14 0.34 11.93 9.63
C LEU A 14 -0.85 11.35 8.86
N TYR A 15 -0.77 10.10 8.41
CA TYR A 15 -1.87 9.49 7.66
C TYR A 15 -3.16 9.28 8.47
N PRO A 16 -3.14 8.77 9.72
CA PRO A 16 -4.36 8.57 10.48
C PRO A 16 -5.19 9.85 10.66
N PRO A 17 -4.64 10.98 11.14
CA PRO A 17 -5.42 12.22 11.25
C PRO A 17 -5.86 12.79 9.90
N ALA A 18 -5.06 12.61 8.82
CA ALA A 18 -5.46 13.06 7.49
C ALA A 18 -6.66 12.26 6.96
N ILE A 19 -6.67 10.94 7.13
CA ILE A 19 -7.80 10.07 6.76
C ILE A 19 -9.05 10.46 7.55
N LEU A 20 -8.92 10.67 8.87
CA LEU A 20 -10.02 11.12 9.71
C LEU A 20 -10.53 12.52 9.31
N GLY A 21 -9.63 13.42 8.92
CA GLY A 21 -9.98 14.74 8.41
C GLY A 21 -10.77 14.67 7.09
N LEU A 22 -10.37 13.80 6.17
CA LEU A 22 -11.12 13.54 4.93
C LEU A 22 -12.51 12.94 5.23
N ALA A 23 -12.60 11.99 6.16
CA ALA A 23 -13.87 11.43 6.57
C ALA A 23 -14.78 12.50 7.20
N ALA A 24 -14.25 13.33 8.09
CA ALA A 24 -15.00 14.44 8.66
C ALA A 24 -15.49 15.41 7.58
N ALA A 25 -14.60 15.82 6.65
CA ALA A 25 -14.96 16.76 5.60
C ALA A 25 -16.03 16.22 4.63
N GLY A 26 -16.09 14.91 4.40
CA GLY A 26 -17.07 14.28 3.54
C GLY A 26 -18.40 13.92 4.24
N LEU A 27 -18.37 13.74 5.55
CA LEU A 27 -19.53 13.22 6.30
C LEU A 27 -20.22 14.25 7.20
N VAL A 28 -19.57 15.39 7.51
CA VAL A 28 -20.19 16.45 8.29
C VAL A 28 -21.40 17.03 7.53
N GLY A 29 -22.59 16.92 8.12
CA GLY A 29 -23.83 17.35 7.48
C GLY A 29 -24.36 16.43 6.39
N ALA A 30 -23.73 15.30 6.13
CA ALA A 30 -24.20 14.35 5.13
C ALA A 30 -25.46 13.59 5.61
N ASP A 31 -26.43 13.44 4.73
CA ASP A 31 -27.52 12.50 4.96
C ASP A 31 -27.07 11.05 4.75
N TRP A 32 -27.95 10.08 5.02
CA TRP A 32 -27.65 8.66 4.88
C TRP A 32 -27.26 8.24 3.44
N ARG A 33 -27.76 8.93 2.41
CA ARG A 33 -27.44 8.67 1.01
C ARG A 33 -26.03 9.14 0.68
N ALA A 34 -25.70 10.36 1.08
CA ALA A 34 -24.34 10.89 0.93
C ALA A 34 -23.33 10.06 1.72
N ALA A 35 -23.67 9.62 2.94
CA ALA A 35 -22.82 8.72 3.71
C ALA A 35 -22.61 7.36 3.02
N GLY A 36 -23.65 6.80 2.39
CA GLY A 36 -23.55 5.59 1.58
C GLY A 36 -22.65 5.77 0.35
N VAL A 37 -22.77 6.90 -0.35
CA VAL A 37 -21.90 7.25 -1.48
C VAL A 37 -20.45 7.39 -1.02
N TRP A 38 -20.22 8.08 0.11
CA TRP A 38 -18.88 8.23 0.70
C TRP A 38 -18.27 6.87 1.02
N LEU A 39 -19.00 5.99 1.69
CA LEU A 39 -18.53 4.65 2.04
C LEU A 39 -18.21 3.82 0.79
N GLY A 40 -19.07 3.86 -0.23
CA GLY A 40 -18.83 3.20 -1.51
C GLY A 40 -17.54 3.70 -2.19
N ALA A 41 -17.34 5.03 -2.21
CA ALA A 41 -16.11 5.64 -2.74
C ALA A 41 -14.86 5.24 -1.92
N ALA A 42 -14.96 5.21 -0.59
CA ALA A 42 -13.87 4.80 0.29
C ALA A 42 -13.49 3.32 0.08
N LEU A 43 -14.47 2.43 -0.01
CA LEU A 43 -14.24 1.02 -0.32
C LEU A 43 -13.63 0.84 -1.72
N ALA A 44 -14.13 1.56 -2.72
CA ALA A 44 -13.56 1.54 -4.06
C ALA A 44 -12.10 2.02 -4.07
N GLY A 45 -11.79 3.09 -3.34
CA GLY A 45 -10.44 3.60 -3.17
C GLY A 45 -9.50 2.60 -2.49
N PHE A 46 -9.98 1.96 -1.41
CA PHE A 46 -9.20 0.94 -0.70
C PHE A 46 -8.92 -0.29 -1.57
N VAL A 47 -9.93 -0.80 -2.29
CA VAL A 47 -9.75 -1.92 -3.22
C VAL A 47 -8.84 -1.53 -4.38
N PHE A 48 -9.01 -0.33 -4.95
CA PHE A 48 -8.14 0.18 -6.01
C PHE A 48 -6.68 0.30 -5.53
N TRP A 49 -6.46 0.68 -4.28
CA TRP A 49 -5.10 0.69 -3.72
C TRP A 49 -4.44 -0.68 -3.79
N THR A 50 -5.13 -1.77 -3.49
CA THR A 50 -4.53 -3.11 -3.53
C THR A 50 -4.00 -3.47 -4.92
N PHE A 51 -4.70 -3.03 -5.98
CA PHE A 51 -4.23 -3.16 -7.36
C PHE A 51 -3.04 -2.23 -7.64
N LEU A 52 -3.12 -0.98 -7.20
CA LEU A 52 -2.08 0.01 -7.40
C LEU A 52 -0.78 -0.39 -6.68
N GLU A 53 -0.87 -0.90 -5.46
CA GLU A 53 0.24 -1.49 -4.71
C GLU A 53 0.97 -2.55 -5.52
N TYR A 54 0.21 -3.54 -6.03
CA TYR A 54 0.76 -4.60 -6.87
C TYR A 54 1.44 -4.04 -8.13
N LEU A 55 0.78 -3.12 -8.82
CA LEU A 55 1.29 -2.53 -10.05
C LEU A 55 2.56 -1.71 -9.80
N LEU A 56 2.55 -0.86 -8.78
CA LEU A 56 3.71 -0.06 -8.39
C LEU A 56 4.87 -0.97 -7.97
N HIS A 57 4.60 -1.99 -7.15
CA HIS A 57 5.63 -2.91 -6.73
C HIS A 57 6.22 -3.67 -7.92
N ARG A 58 5.36 -4.29 -8.75
CA ARG A 58 5.81 -5.08 -9.91
C ARG A 58 6.49 -4.23 -10.97
N VAL A 59 5.93 -3.07 -11.33
CA VAL A 59 6.41 -2.30 -12.49
C VAL A 59 7.35 -1.19 -12.06
N ALA A 60 6.91 -0.29 -11.15
CA ALA A 60 7.72 0.86 -10.81
C ALA A 60 8.96 0.45 -10.01
N LEU A 61 8.80 -0.33 -8.95
CA LEU A 61 9.88 -0.65 -8.04
C LEU A 61 10.89 -1.67 -8.62
N HIS A 62 10.46 -2.56 -9.51
CA HIS A 62 11.38 -3.55 -10.11
C HIS A 62 11.97 -3.14 -11.46
N TYR A 63 11.25 -2.36 -12.29
CA TYR A 63 11.67 -2.13 -13.68
C TYR A 63 11.90 -0.67 -14.06
N MET A 64 11.33 0.30 -13.32
CA MET A 64 11.55 1.71 -13.68
C MET A 64 12.91 2.21 -13.17
N PRO A 65 13.77 2.80 -14.03
CA PRO A 65 15.15 3.16 -13.68
C PRO A 65 15.29 4.07 -12.47
N TYR A 66 14.31 4.91 -12.18
CA TYR A 66 14.33 5.83 -11.04
C TYR A 66 14.00 5.13 -9.71
N PHE A 67 13.09 4.17 -9.70
CA PHE A 67 12.60 3.51 -8.48
C PHE A 67 13.31 2.20 -8.18
N SER A 68 13.72 1.46 -9.21
CA SER A 68 14.35 0.15 -9.08
C SER A 68 15.64 0.16 -8.21
N PRO A 69 16.55 1.15 -8.30
CA PRO A 69 17.71 1.19 -7.43
C PRO A 69 17.36 1.29 -5.94
N MET A 70 16.28 2.02 -5.61
CA MET A 70 15.82 2.14 -4.21
C MET A 70 15.28 0.81 -3.70
N HIS A 71 14.54 0.10 -4.53
CA HIS A 71 13.97 -1.20 -4.17
C HIS A 71 15.04 -2.28 -4.06
N THR A 72 16.08 -2.21 -4.90
CA THR A 72 17.27 -3.07 -4.78
C THR A 72 17.98 -2.88 -3.43
N VAL A 73 18.10 -1.64 -2.95
CA VAL A 73 18.63 -1.37 -1.60
C VAL A 73 17.74 -2.00 -0.52
N HIS A 74 16.41 -1.94 -0.68
CA HIS A 74 15.48 -2.58 0.24
C HIS A 74 15.67 -4.11 0.25
N HIS A 75 15.80 -4.75 -0.91
CA HIS A 75 16.07 -6.20 -0.98
C HIS A 75 17.40 -6.59 -0.33
N ALA A 76 18.45 -5.78 -0.52
CA ALA A 76 19.77 -6.03 0.06
C ALA A 76 19.82 -5.77 1.58
N ALA A 77 19.05 -4.81 2.07
CA ALA A 77 19.01 -4.39 3.46
C ALA A 77 17.56 -4.13 3.92
N PRO A 78 16.77 -5.18 4.16
CA PRO A 78 15.32 -5.07 4.42
C PRO A 78 14.94 -4.27 5.68
N LEU A 79 15.89 -4.06 6.58
CA LEU A 79 15.72 -3.25 7.79
C LEU A 79 16.00 -1.76 7.56
N SER A 80 16.42 -1.37 6.34
CA SER A 80 16.61 0.05 6.00
C SER A 80 15.27 0.77 5.91
N TYR A 81 15.26 2.04 6.30
CA TYR A 81 14.09 2.91 6.18
C TYR A 81 13.95 3.39 4.73
N VAL A 82 13.42 2.53 3.86
CA VAL A 82 13.18 2.84 2.45
C VAL A 82 11.71 3.20 2.25
N GLY A 83 11.44 4.26 1.52
CA GLY A 83 10.08 4.72 1.27
C GLY A 83 10.02 6.02 0.47
N THR A 84 8.82 6.54 0.33
CA THR A 84 8.51 7.84 -0.27
C THR A 84 8.31 8.85 0.86
N PRO A 85 8.92 10.04 0.82
CA PRO A 85 8.63 11.07 1.82
C PRO A 85 7.14 11.42 1.84
N THR A 86 6.56 11.55 3.03
CA THR A 86 5.12 11.78 3.25
C THR A 86 4.57 12.96 2.43
N TRP A 87 5.30 14.07 2.33
CA TRP A 87 4.86 15.22 1.55
C TRP A 87 4.72 14.92 0.05
N VAL A 88 5.57 14.04 -0.51
CA VAL A 88 5.47 13.60 -1.92
C VAL A 88 4.19 12.81 -2.12
N SER A 89 3.93 11.82 -1.28
CA SER A 89 2.72 11.01 -1.38
C SER A 89 1.46 11.85 -1.18
N PHE A 90 1.44 12.81 -0.23
CA PHE A 90 0.32 13.76 -0.08
C PHE A 90 0.11 14.61 -1.35
N CYS A 91 1.16 15.12 -1.97
CA CYS A 91 1.05 15.85 -3.23
C CYS A 91 0.47 14.97 -4.35
N VAL A 92 0.90 13.71 -4.45
CA VAL A 92 0.36 12.74 -5.42
C VAL A 92 -1.12 12.51 -5.18
N TRP A 93 -1.53 12.21 -3.94
CA TRP A 93 -2.95 11.96 -3.64
C TRP A 93 -3.82 13.19 -3.89
N THR A 94 -3.34 14.37 -3.51
CA THR A 94 -4.09 15.61 -3.72
C THR A 94 -4.23 15.93 -5.20
N THR A 95 -3.16 15.84 -5.97
CA THR A 95 -3.14 16.26 -7.38
C THR A 95 -3.82 15.27 -8.31
N PHE A 96 -3.55 13.97 -8.13
CA PHE A 96 -3.98 12.95 -9.10
C PHE A 96 -5.24 12.20 -8.68
N ILE A 97 -5.65 12.26 -7.42
CA ILE A 97 -6.83 11.57 -6.92
C ILE A 97 -7.89 12.58 -6.44
N PHE A 98 -7.57 13.37 -5.42
CA PHE A 98 -8.54 14.26 -4.80
C PHE A 98 -9.06 15.33 -5.76
N ALA A 99 -8.18 16.08 -6.42
CA ALA A 99 -8.59 17.19 -7.27
C ALA A 99 -9.44 16.74 -8.48
N PRO A 100 -9.07 15.69 -9.24
CA PRO A 100 -9.94 15.16 -10.30
C PRO A 100 -11.27 14.62 -9.77
N ALA A 101 -11.24 13.85 -8.68
CA ALA A 101 -12.45 13.29 -8.10
C ALA A 101 -13.41 14.40 -7.60
N TRP A 102 -12.86 15.46 -7.03
CA TRP A 102 -13.65 16.62 -6.59
C TRP A 102 -14.29 17.35 -7.77
N ARG A 103 -13.54 17.56 -8.84
CA ARG A 103 -14.07 18.20 -10.07
C ARG A 103 -15.16 17.40 -10.75
N LEU A 104 -15.08 16.09 -10.71
CA LEU A 104 -16.00 15.18 -11.43
C LEU A 104 -17.16 14.68 -10.58
N GLY A 105 -16.96 14.50 -9.29
CA GLY A 105 -17.92 13.83 -8.40
C GLY A 105 -18.25 14.58 -7.11
N GLY A 106 -17.65 15.77 -6.91
CA GLY A 106 -17.88 16.58 -5.71
C GLY A 106 -17.12 16.09 -4.47
N LEU A 107 -17.29 16.81 -3.36
CA LEU A 107 -16.50 16.64 -2.14
C LEU A 107 -16.69 15.26 -1.50
N VAL A 108 -17.92 14.74 -1.48
CA VAL A 108 -18.23 13.44 -0.86
C VAL A 108 -17.44 12.31 -1.52
N ILE A 109 -17.48 12.26 -2.88
CA ILE A 109 -16.74 11.23 -3.63
C ILE A 109 -15.23 11.44 -3.50
N ALA A 110 -14.76 12.67 -3.60
CA ALA A 110 -13.32 12.97 -3.52
C ALA A 110 -12.72 12.57 -2.17
N THR A 111 -13.39 12.93 -1.08
CA THR A 111 -12.91 12.60 0.28
C THR A 111 -12.99 11.11 0.56
N GLY A 112 -14.05 10.44 0.13
CA GLY A 112 -14.20 8.99 0.26
C GLY A 112 -13.11 8.25 -0.52
N LEU A 113 -13.00 8.50 -1.83
CA LEU A 113 -12.04 7.83 -2.70
C LEU A 113 -10.59 8.04 -2.24
N THR A 114 -10.24 9.30 -1.95
CA THR A 114 -8.88 9.63 -1.48
C THR A 114 -8.60 9.03 -0.12
N GLY A 115 -9.56 9.12 0.81
CA GLY A 115 -9.45 8.50 2.14
C GLY A 115 -9.25 6.99 2.08
N GLY A 116 -9.98 6.31 1.18
CA GLY A 116 -9.83 4.88 0.94
C GLY A 116 -8.45 4.50 0.39
N ILE A 117 -7.95 5.23 -0.60
CA ILE A 117 -6.60 5.03 -1.15
C ILE A 117 -5.53 5.29 -0.07
N MET A 118 -5.66 6.38 0.69
CA MET A 118 -4.72 6.70 1.76
C MET A 118 -4.74 5.65 2.88
N LEU A 119 -5.90 5.10 3.21
CA LEU A 119 -6.03 4.00 4.16
C LEU A 119 -5.32 2.73 3.65
N GLY A 120 -5.49 2.42 2.38
CA GLY A 120 -4.80 1.30 1.73
C GLY A 120 -3.27 1.47 1.73
N TYR A 121 -2.78 2.65 1.37
CA TYR A 121 -1.35 2.99 1.43
C TYR A 121 -0.79 2.89 2.86
N PHE A 122 -1.50 3.46 3.83
CA PHE A 122 -1.13 3.36 5.25
C PHE A 122 -1.08 1.89 5.71
N TRP A 123 -2.09 1.09 5.34
CA TRP A 123 -2.14 -0.34 5.66
C TRP A 123 -0.98 -1.11 5.03
N TYR A 124 -0.66 -0.83 3.76
CA TYR A 124 0.52 -1.37 3.10
C TYR A 124 1.81 -1.05 3.86
N GLY A 125 2.04 0.22 4.20
CA GLY A 125 3.21 0.63 4.97
C GLY A 125 3.30 -0.07 6.32
N LEU A 126 2.17 -0.20 7.03
CA LEU A 126 2.11 -0.87 8.33
C LEU A 126 2.42 -2.37 8.21
N VAL A 127 1.78 -3.08 7.28
CA VAL A 127 2.02 -4.51 7.05
C VAL A 127 3.48 -4.76 6.66
N HIS A 128 4.00 -3.99 5.73
CA HIS A 128 5.39 -4.09 5.27
C HIS A 128 6.39 -3.82 6.42
N HIS A 129 6.13 -2.79 7.22
CA HIS A 129 6.91 -2.50 8.43
C HIS A 129 6.88 -3.67 9.41
N LEU A 130 5.71 -4.23 9.71
CA LEU A 130 5.56 -5.36 10.63
C LEU A 130 6.31 -6.61 10.12
N ILE A 131 6.27 -6.86 8.82
CA ILE A 131 6.96 -8.00 8.20
C ILE A 131 8.48 -7.90 8.42
N HIS A 132 9.07 -6.73 8.22
CA HIS A 132 10.52 -6.56 8.24
C HIS A 132 11.09 -6.20 9.62
N HIS A 133 10.43 -5.31 10.36
CA HIS A 133 11.00 -4.71 11.57
C HIS A 133 10.50 -5.35 12.88
N ARG A 134 9.51 -6.24 12.85
CA ARG A 134 9.00 -6.91 14.04
C ARG A 134 9.30 -8.40 14.03
N ARG A 135 10.06 -8.88 15.03
CA ARG A 135 10.31 -10.32 15.25
C ARG A 135 9.02 -11.06 15.66
N ASN A 136 8.19 -10.41 16.46
CA ASN A 136 6.89 -10.91 16.92
C ASN A 136 5.79 -10.15 16.18
N THR A 137 5.54 -10.47 14.92
CA THR A 137 4.33 -10.05 14.20
C THR A 137 3.09 -10.60 14.92
N PRO A 138 1.94 -9.92 14.84
CA PRO A 138 0.70 -10.46 15.35
C PRO A 138 0.56 -11.92 14.91
N SER A 139 0.37 -12.84 15.87
CA SER A 139 0.18 -14.24 15.57
C SER A 139 -1.20 -14.44 14.95
N GLY A 140 -1.25 -14.88 13.70
CA GLY A 140 -2.47 -15.17 12.98
C GLY A 140 -2.18 -15.66 11.57
N ALA A 141 -3.06 -16.50 11.04
CA ALA A 141 -2.88 -17.11 9.71
C ALA A 141 -2.67 -16.04 8.61
N TYR A 142 -3.38 -14.91 8.70
CA TYR A 142 -3.28 -13.82 7.76
C TYR A 142 -1.86 -13.21 7.72
N PHE A 143 -1.35 -12.71 8.85
CA PHE A 143 -0.01 -12.10 8.90
C PHE A 143 1.11 -13.09 8.61
N ASN A 144 1.01 -14.32 9.07
CA ASN A 144 1.97 -15.37 8.76
C ASN A 144 1.98 -15.70 7.26
N GLY A 145 0.80 -15.73 6.63
CA GLY A 145 0.65 -15.88 5.19
C GLY A 145 1.35 -14.76 4.42
N LEU A 146 1.04 -13.49 4.74
CA LEU A 146 1.63 -12.32 4.09
C LEU A 146 3.15 -12.27 4.29
N ARG A 147 3.63 -12.59 5.51
CA ARG A 147 5.07 -12.66 5.78
C ARG A 147 5.75 -13.71 4.91
N THR A 148 5.22 -14.92 4.88
CA THR A 148 5.78 -16.00 4.05
C THR A 148 5.77 -15.61 2.57
N TRP A 149 4.68 -14.96 2.12
CA TRP A 149 4.52 -14.47 0.75
C TRP A 149 5.60 -13.45 0.38
N HIS A 150 5.78 -12.43 1.22
CA HIS A 150 6.74 -11.36 1.00
C HIS A 150 8.19 -11.82 1.19
N MET A 151 8.47 -12.76 2.13
CA MET A 151 9.80 -13.33 2.26
C MET A 151 10.19 -14.17 1.02
N ARG A 152 9.25 -14.84 0.38
CA ARG A 152 9.53 -15.48 -0.91
C ARG A 152 9.85 -14.45 -2.00
N HIS A 153 9.17 -13.32 -2.02
CA HIS A 153 9.49 -12.21 -2.91
C HIS A 153 10.94 -11.74 -2.73
N HIS A 154 11.42 -11.58 -1.50
CA HIS A 154 12.77 -11.13 -1.20
C HIS A 154 13.87 -12.14 -1.52
N TYR A 155 13.63 -13.42 -1.24
CA TYR A 155 14.72 -14.40 -1.20
C TYR A 155 14.62 -15.52 -2.22
N TRP A 156 13.54 -15.58 -3.00
CA TRP A 156 13.42 -16.59 -4.04
C TRP A 156 14.17 -16.16 -5.31
N PRO A 157 14.85 -17.09 -6.04
CA PRO A 157 15.60 -16.74 -7.26
C PRO A 157 14.76 -16.17 -8.40
N LYS A 158 13.46 -16.53 -8.44
CA LYS A 158 12.52 -16.04 -9.45
C LYS A 158 11.73 -14.86 -8.88
N GLN A 159 11.61 -13.78 -9.63
CA GLN A 159 10.74 -12.66 -9.26
C GLN A 159 9.26 -13.04 -9.32
N GLY A 160 8.52 -12.59 -8.33
CA GLY A 160 7.08 -12.80 -8.18
C GLY A 160 6.61 -12.44 -6.78
N ASN A 161 5.34 -12.76 -6.45
CA ASN A 161 4.73 -12.44 -5.16
C ASN A 161 4.83 -10.94 -4.82
N PHE A 162 4.43 -10.08 -5.75
CA PHE A 162 4.55 -8.63 -5.62
C PHE A 162 3.53 -8.01 -4.65
N GLY A 163 2.39 -8.67 -4.39
CA GLY A 163 1.42 -8.20 -3.42
C GLY A 163 1.93 -8.30 -1.99
N VAL A 164 1.82 -7.23 -1.21
CA VAL A 164 2.23 -7.17 0.21
C VAL A 164 1.03 -7.34 1.13
N THR A 165 -0.09 -6.64 0.83
CA THR A 165 -1.30 -6.71 1.65
C THR A 165 -2.27 -7.79 1.20
N THR A 166 -2.15 -8.27 -0.02
CA THR A 166 -2.95 -9.35 -0.60
C THR A 166 -2.20 -10.07 -1.71
N SER A 167 -2.40 -11.37 -1.84
CA SER A 167 -1.88 -12.17 -2.95
C SER A 167 -2.82 -12.19 -4.19
N LEU A 168 -3.97 -11.51 -4.12
CA LEU A 168 -5.00 -11.57 -5.15
C LEU A 168 -4.45 -11.30 -6.55
N TRP A 169 -3.73 -10.19 -6.70
CA TRP A 169 -3.24 -9.76 -8.02
C TRP A 169 -2.11 -10.64 -8.56
N ASP A 170 -1.32 -11.25 -7.68
CA ASP A 170 -0.35 -12.27 -8.12
C ASP A 170 -1.03 -13.49 -8.73
N HIS A 171 -2.19 -13.90 -8.18
CA HIS A 171 -2.98 -14.98 -8.78
C HIS A 171 -3.60 -14.56 -10.10
N VAL A 172 -4.18 -13.36 -10.17
CA VAL A 172 -4.80 -12.82 -11.39
C VAL A 172 -3.80 -12.70 -12.53
N PHE A 173 -2.58 -12.21 -12.25
CA PHE A 173 -1.55 -11.97 -13.26
C PHE A 173 -0.50 -13.09 -13.37
N GLY A 174 -0.68 -14.22 -12.67
CA GLY A 174 0.19 -15.39 -12.79
C GLY A 174 1.61 -15.19 -12.26
N THR A 175 1.81 -14.27 -11.30
CA THR A 175 3.14 -13.97 -10.72
C THR A 175 3.41 -14.70 -9.41
N VAL A 176 2.62 -15.72 -9.10
CA VAL A 176 2.79 -16.55 -7.88
C VAL A 176 4.07 -17.36 -7.96
N ILE A 177 4.93 -17.23 -6.94
CA ILE A 177 6.09 -18.09 -6.74
C ILE A 177 5.60 -19.42 -6.12
N ARG A 178 5.63 -20.48 -6.92
CA ARG A 178 5.35 -21.84 -6.44
C ARG A 178 6.68 -22.52 -6.11
N PRO A 179 6.89 -22.97 -4.85
CA PRO A 179 8.05 -23.78 -4.53
C PRO A 179 8.01 -25.04 -5.40
N THR A 180 9.05 -25.25 -6.19
CA THR A 180 9.25 -26.57 -6.79
C THR A 180 9.60 -27.51 -5.64
N HIS A 181 8.75 -28.49 -5.36
CA HIS A 181 9.16 -29.62 -4.55
C HIS A 181 10.32 -30.28 -5.30
N ALA A 182 11.54 -30.08 -4.84
CA ALA A 182 12.64 -30.96 -5.23
C ALA A 182 12.18 -32.36 -4.80
N LYS A 183 12.00 -33.27 -5.77
CA LYS A 183 11.83 -34.68 -5.42
C LYS A 183 13.07 -35.05 -4.60
N PRO A 184 12.90 -35.67 -3.40
CA PRO A 184 14.05 -36.26 -2.74
C PRO A 184 14.65 -37.29 -3.71
N GLY A 185 15.92 -37.05 -4.08
CA GLY A 185 16.72 -38.01 -4.83
C GLY A 185 17.03 -39.24 -3.97
#